data_37debd004d3793763ac85cd1497631b0
#
_entry.id   37debd004d3793763ac85cd1497631b0
#
_cell.length_a   1.000
_cell.length_b   1.000
_cell.length_c   1.000
_cell.angle_alpha   90.00
_cell.angle_beta   90.00
_cell.angle_gamma   90.00
#
_symmetry.space_group_name_H-M   'P 1'
#
loop_
_entity.id
_entity.type
_entity.pdbx_description
1 polymer ?
#
loop_
_entity_poly.entity_id
_entity_poly.type
_entity_poly.pdbx_seq_one_letter_code
_entity_poly.pdbx_strand_id
1 'polypeptide(L)'
;MRIIAGISDSTPHAPIIISDDYNDYPGTVARAVAMLQSAGIGGPFAIALGPRCYTGVIETTEHGGYPVLEHIRLILGGPVVWAPAVDGAIVVSLRGGDFQLTCGQDFSIGYVDHDADTVRFYLEESLTFRSLSPEAGVALVYAD
;
A
#
# COMPACT_ATOMS: atom_id res chain seq x y z
N MET A 1 13.66 12.21 -15.85
CA MET A 1 13.17 11.54 -14.65
C MET A 1 12.55 10.21 -15.07
N ARG A 2 13.01 9.13 -14.50
CA ARG A 2 12.47 7.80 -14.83
C ARG A 2 11.29 7.53 -13.88
N ILE A 3 10.10 7.32 -14.44
CA ILE A 3 8.92 6.96 -13.65
C ILE A 3 9.06 5.49 -13.22
N ILE A 4 8.95 5.24 -11.93
CA ILE A 4 8.90 3.88 -11.37
C ILE A 4 7.43 3.52 -11.20
N ALA A 5 6.98 2.49 -11.93
CA ALA A 5 5.63 1.96 -11.75
C ALA A 5 5.52 1.26 -10.39
N GLY A 6 4.51 1.62 -9.61
CA GLY A 6 4.22 1.01 -8.32
C GLY A 6 3.45 -0.32 -8.42
N ILE A 7 3.07 -0.86 -7.28
CA ILE A 7 2.29 -2.11 -7.20
C ILE A 7 0.93 -1.92 -7.87
N SER A 8 0.24 -0.80 -7.55
CA SER A 8 -1.08 -0.50 -8.12
C SER A 8 -1.07 -0.32 -9.63
N ASP A 9 0.05 0.17 -10.18
CA ASP A 9 0.16 0.40 -11.63
C ASP A 9 0.51 -0.88 -12.39
N SER A 10 1.14 -1.84 -11.73
CA SER A 10 1.64 -3.07 -12.35
C SER A 10 0.68 -4.26 -12.22
N THR A 11 -0.30 -4.20 -11.31
CA THR A 11 -1.23 -5.32 -11.12
C THR A 11 -2.15 -5.53 -12.33
N PRO A 12 -2.36 -6.78 -12.76
CA PRO A 12 -3.31 -7.11 -13.82
C PRO A 12 -4.76 -7.19 -13.33
N HIS A 13 -4.98 -7.16 -12.01
CA HIS A 13 -6.33 -7.22 -11.45
C HIS A 13 -7.07 -5.90 -11.64
N ALA A 14 -8.35 -5.99 -11.99
CA ALA A 14 -9.23 -4.82 -11.99
C ALA A 14 -9.32 -4.25 -10.56
N PRO A 15 -9.18 -2.93 -10.38
CA PRO A 15 -9.30 -2.32 -9.07
C PRO A 15 -10.70 -2.53 -8.48
N ILE A 16 -10.76 -2.70 -7.17
CA ILE A 16 -12.03 -2.81 -6.44
C ILE A 16 -12.42 -1.42 -5.97
N ILE A 17 -13.66 -1.02 -6.23
CA ILE A 17 -14.18 0.27 -5.77
C ILE A 17 -14.47 0.21 -4.27
N ILE A 18 -13.96 1.18 -3.55
CA ILE A 18 -14.20 1.36 -2.12
C ILE A 18 -15.51 2.12 -1.92
N SER A 19 -16.37 1.59 -1.05
CA SER A 19 -17.58 2.29 -0.59
C SER A 19 -17.22 3.46 0.32
N ASP A 20 -18.06 4.48 0.36
CA ASP A 20 -17.99 5.55 1.36
C ASP A 20 -18.44 5.08 2.75
N ASP A 21 -19.12 3.95 2.83
CA ASP A 21 -19.45 3.29 4.09
C ASP A 21 -18.32 2.34 4.52
N TYR A 22 -17.62 2.69 5.58
CA TYR A 22 -16.51 1.87 6.11
C TYR A 22 -16.95 0.53 6.70
N ASN A 23 -18.23 0.33 6.96
CA ASN A 23 -18.76 -0.99 7.32
C ASN A 23 -18.63 -2.01 6.19
N ASP A 24 -18.52 -1.55 4.94
CA ASP A 24 -18.32 -2.40 3.77
C ASP A 24 -16.87 -2.83 3.57
N TYR A 25 -15.92 -2.22 4.28
CA TYR A 25 -14.49 -2.48 4.11
C TYR A 25 -14.08 -3.95 4.34
N PRO A 26 -14.54 -4.62 5.40
CA PRO A 26 -14.22 -6.03 5.58
C PRO A 26 -14.61 -6.88 4.37
N GLY A 27 -15.78 -6.65 3.80
CA GLY A 27 -16.23 -7.31 2.58
C GLY A 27 -15.37 -6.97 1.36
N THR A 28 -14.97 -5.72 1.23
CA THR A 28 -14.08 -5.26 0.15
C THR A 28 -12.70 -5.92 0.25
N VAL A 29 -12.13 -5.98 1.45
CA VAL A 29 -10.85 -6.65 1.70
C VAL A 29 -10.95 -8.15 1.46
N ALA A 30 -12.04 -8.78 1.87
CA ALA A 30 -12.29 -10.20 1.62
C ALA A 30 -12.34 -10.51 0.11
N ARG A 31 -12.96 -9.64 -0.69
CA ARG A 31 -12.95 -9.78 -2.16
C ARG A 31 -11.55 -9.67 -2.75
N ALA A 32 -10.74 -8.71 -2.27
CA ALA A 32 -9.35 -8.56 -2.70
C ALA A 32 -8.53 -9.82 -2.39
N VAL A 33 -8.65 -10.35 -1.19
CA VAL A 33 -7.99 -11.60 -0.78
C VAL A 33 -8.45 -12.78 -1.65
N ALA A 34 -9.75 -12.87 -1.93
CA ALA A 34 -10.30 -13.93 -2.80
C ALA A 34 -9.74 -13.83 -4.23
N MET A 35 -9.55 -12.61 -4.76
CA MET A 35 -8.91 -12.40 -6.06
C MET A 35 -7.47 -12.92 -6.08
N LEU A 36 -6.70 -12.62 -5.04
CA LEU A 36 -5.33 -13.11 -4.90
C LEU A 36 -5.29 -14.63 -4.83
N GLN A 37 -6.12 -15.23 -3.99
CA GLN A 37 -6.22 -16.69 -3.84
C GLN A 37 -6.62 -17.37 -5.14
N SER A 38 -7.56 -16.78 -5.89
CA SER A 38 -7.99 -17.30 -7.20
C SER A 38 -6.88 -17.23 -8.25
N ALA A 39 -5.94 -16.30 -8.09
CA ALA A 39 -4.73 -16.21 -8.92
C ALA A 39 -3.60 -17.14 -8.45
N GLY A 40 -3.84 -17.98 -7.45
CA GLY A 40 -2.83 -18.89 -6.88
C GLY A 40 -1.87 -18.21 -5.91
N ILE A 41 -2.19 -17.03 -5.44
CA ILE A 41 -1.35 -16.26 -4.51
C ILE A 41 -1.75 -16.58 -3.07
N GLY A 42 -0.85 -17.22 -2.31
CA GLY A 42 -1.05 -17.51 -0.91
C GLY A 42 -0.77 -16.31 0.00
N GLY A 43 -1.28 -16.42 1.23
CA GLY A 43 -1.03 -15.45 2.29
C GLY A 43 0.19 -15.79 3.16
N PRO A 44 0.37 -15.09 4.28
CA PRO A 44 -0.53 -14.06 4.78
C PRO A 44 -0.58 -12.83 3.89
N PHE A 45 -1.60 -11.99 4.10
CA PHE A 45 -1.80 -10.77 3.33
C PHE A 45 -1.64 -9.54 4.22
N ALA A 46 -1.34 -8.41 3.61
CA ALA A 46 -1.32 -7.10 4.26
C ALA A 46 -2.11 -6.09 3.44
N ILE A 47 -2.53 -5.02 4.09
CA ILE A 47 -3.12 -3.86 3.43
C ILE A 47 -2.37 -2.59 3.80
N ALA A 48 -2.05 -1.79 2.79
CA ALA A 48 -1.59 -0.42 2.95
C ALA A 48 -2.78 0.52 2.71
N LEU A 49 -3.11 1.31 3.72
CA LEU A 49 -4.24 2.24 3.70
C LEU A 49 -3.74 3.67 3.53
N GLY A 50 -4.27 4.40 2.57
CA GLY A 50 -4.11 5.84 2.47
C GLY A 50 -4.77 6.55 3.65
N PRO A 51 -4.49 7.86 3.85
CA PRO A 51 -4.94 8.59 5.05
C PRO A 51 -6.46 8.54 5.27
N ARG A 52 -7.24 8.73 4.21
CA ARG A 52 -8.70 8.68 4.28
C ARG A 52 -9.22 7.31 4.72
N CYS A 53 -8.73 6.24 4.10
CA CYS A 53 -9.08 4.87 4.44
C CYS A 53 -8.68 4.51 5.87
N TYR A 54 -7.47 4.88 6.26
CA TYR A 54 -6.91 4.56 7.58
C TYR A 54 -7.73 5.16 8.70
N THR A 55 -8.05 6.46 8.58
CA THR A 55 -8.89 7.17 9.56
C THR A 55 -10.26 6.52 9.67
N GLY A 56 -10.93 6.27 8.54
CA GLY A 56 -12.26 5.66 8.53
C GLY A 56 -12.29 4.26 9.13
N VAL A 57 -11.27 3.45 8.83
CA VAL A 57 -11.17 2.09 9.39
C VAL A 57 -10.96 2.08 10.90
N ILE A 58 -10.17 3.03 11.43
CA ILE A 58 -9.94 3.13 12.88
C ILE A 58 -11.18 3.63 13.62
N GLU A 59 -11.89 4.60 13.06
CA GLU A 59 -13.04 5.24 13.69
C GLU A 59 -14.28 4.35 13.70
N THR A 60 -14.40 3.43 12.74
CA THR A 60 -15.65 2.71 12.48
C THR A 60 -15.72 1.40 13.28
N THR A 61 -16.87 1.20 13.89
CA THR A 61 -17.29 -0.08 14.46
C THR A 61 -18.46 -0.63 13.66
N GLU A 62 -18.50 -1.94 13.48
CA GLU A 62 -19.64 -2.63 12.85
C GLU A 62 -20.87 -2.59 13.75
N HIS A 63 -22.04 -2.85 13.16
CA HIS A 63 -23.27 -3.07 13.90
C HIS A 63 -23.07 -4.22 14.91
N GLY A 64 -23.08 -3.92 16.21
CA GLY A 64 -22.73 -4.86 17.27
C GLY A 64 -21.46 -4.51 18.01
N GLY A 65 -20.75 -3.42 17.61
CA GLY A 65 -19.62 -2.86 18.31
C GLY A 65 -18.27 -3.51 18.03
N TYR A 66 -18.19 -4.39 17.01
CA TYR A 66 -16.91 -4.99 16.62
C TYR A 66 -16.09 -4.01 15.75
N PRO A 67 -14.81 -3.74 16.08
CA PRO A 67 -13.99 -2.81 15.32
C PRO A 67 -13.73 -3.32 13.88
N VAL A 68 -13.96 -2.47 12.90
CA VAL A 68 -13.67 -2.77 11.47
C VAL A 68 -12.20 -3.13 11.29
N LEU A 69 -11.29 -2.43 11.94
CA LEU A 69 -9.85 -2.71 11.90
C LEU A 69 -9.52 -4.16 12.29
N GLU A 70 -10.11 -4.66 13.37
CA GLU A 70 -9.85 -6.02 13.84
C GLU A 70 -10.43 -7.07 12.89
N HIS A 71 -11.58 -6.81 12.31
CA HIS A 71 -12.16 -7.69 11.28
C HIS A 71 -11.27 -7.77 10.05
N ILE A 72 -10.76 -6.65 9.57
CA ILE A 72 -9.82 -6.61 8.44
C ILE A 72 -8.54 -7.41 8.77
N ARG A 73 -7.98 -7.26 9.97
CA ARG A 73 -6.80 -8.03 10.40
C ARG A 73 -7.05 -9.53 10.39
N LEU A 74 -8.21 -9.98 10.82
CA LEU A 74 -8.58 -11.40 10.78
C LEU A 74 -8.66 -11.93 9.35
N ILE A 75 -9.22 -11.17 8.43
CA ILE A 75 -9.33 -11.56 7.01
C ILE A 75 -7.94 -11.66 6.37
N LEU A 76 -7.06 -10.71 6.65
CA LEU A 76 -5.72 -10.63 6.06
C LEU A 76 -4.77 -11.70 6.64
N GLY A 77 -4.86 -11.96 7.93
CA GLY A 77 -3.85 -12.72 8.66
C GLY A 77 -2.51 -11.98 8.76
N GLY A 78 -2.50 -10.66 8.59
CA GLY A 78 -1.31 -9.83 8.60
C GLY A 78 -1.61 -8.35 8.89
N PRO A 79 -0.61 -7.47 8.77
CA PRO A 79 -0.69 -6.10 9.22
C PRO A 79 -1.57 -5.20 8.36
N VAL A 80 -2.11 -4.18 9.02
CA VAL A 80 -2.70 -2.99 8.41
C VAL A 80 -1.70 -1.84 8.57
N VAL A 81 -1.27 -1.27 7.47
CA VAL A 81 -0.20 -0.26 7.42
C VAL A 81 -0.75 1.08 6.94
N TRP A 82 -0.37 2.15 7.64
CA TRP A 82 -0.63 3.50 7.18
C TRP A 82 0.37 3.89 6.08
N ALA A 83 -0.14 4.33 4.94
CA ALA A 83 0.65 4.68 3.77
C ALA A 83 0.22 6.06 3.22
N PRO A 84 0.85 7.15 3.66
CA PRO A 84 0.39 8.52 3.38
C PRO A 84 0.42 8.91 1.90
N ALA A 85 1.20 8.22 1.09
CA ALA A 85 1.32 8.48 -0.35
C ALA A 85 0.33 7.64 -1.20
N VAL A 86 -0.45 6.77 -0.57
CA VAL A 86 -1.45 5.93 -1.26
C VAL A 86 -2.79 6.66 -1.26
N ASP A 87 -3.43 6.75 -2.42
CA ASP A 87 -4.84 7.15 -2.54
C ASP A 87 -5.68 5.87 -2.62
N GLY A 88 -6.59 5.69 -1.67
CA GLY A 88 -7.29 4.42 -1.49
C GLY A 88 -6.48 3.42 -0.67
N ALA A 89 -6.36 2.19 -1.14
CA ALA A 89 -5.63 1.13 -0.45
C ALA A 89 -5.03 0.11 -1.44
N ILE A 90 -4.09 -0.70 -0.94
CA ILE A 90 -3.49 -1.79 -1.70
C ILE A 90 -3.41 -3.02 -0.81
N VAL A 91 -3.99 -4.14 -1.26
CA VAL A 91 -3.84 -5.44 -0.61
C VAL A 91 -2.74 -6.21 -1.32
N VAL A 92 -1.80 -6.75 -0.56
CA VAL A 92 -0.65 -7.50 -1.10
C VAL A 92 -0.43 -8.81 -0.35
N SER A 93 0.15 -9.78 -1.04
CA SER A 93 0.64 -11.00 -0.41
C SER A 93 1.98 -10.74 0.30
N LEU A 94 2.16 -11.35 1.46
CA LEU A 94 3.41 -11.36 2.21
C LEU A 94 4.19 -12.68 2.08
N ARG A 95 3.83 -13.53 1.12
CA ARG A 95 4.54 -14.81 0.91
C ARG A 95 6.01 -14.63 0.54
N GLY A 96 6.41 -13.43 0.07
CA GLY A 96 7.76 -13.09 -0.34
C GLY A 96 8.03 -13.35 -1.82
N GLY A 97 9.02 -12.61 -2.36
CA GLY A 97 9.48 -12.78 -3.73
C GLY A 97 8.65 -12.10 -4.83
N ASP A 98 7.56 -11.44 -4.50
CA ASP A 98 6.66 -10.84 -5.48
C ASP A 98 7.07 -9.42 -5.87
N PHE A 99 7.63 -8.68 -4.92
CA PHE A 99 8.06 -7.29 -5.10
C PHE A 99 9.47 -7.10 -4.56
N GLN A 100 10.26 -6.32 -5.28
CA GLN A 100 11.66 -6.07 -4.92
C GLN A 100 11.95 -4.57 -4.97
N LEU A 101 12.35 -4.02 -3.83
CA LEU A 101 12.95 -2.70 -3.73
C LEU A 101 14.46 -2.85 -3.64
N THR A 102 15.20 -2.21 -4.52
CA THR A 102 16.66 -2.19 -4.49
C THR A 102 17.13 -0.77 -4.24
N CYS A 103 17.84 -0.55 -3.14
CA CYS A 103 18.49 0.70 -2.81
C CYS A 103 19.93 0.65 -3.34
N GLY A 104 20.27 1.50 -4.29
CA GLY A 104 21.62 1.61 -4.84
C GLY A 104 22.49 2.49 -3.96
N GLN A 105 21.97 3.63 -3.55
CA GLN A 105 22.58 4.57 -2.61
C GLN A 105 21.53 5.02 -1.62
N ASP A 106 21.79 4.80 -0.34
CA ASP A 106 20.93 5.27 0.73
C ASP A 106 20.98 6.80 0.83
N PHE A 107 20.00 7.35 1.49
CA PHE A 107 19.86 8.80 1.66
C PHE A 107 21.16 9.41 2.19
N SER A 108 21.70 10.37 1.43
CA SER A 108 22.94 11.06 1.77
C SER A 108 22.79 12.57 1.59
N ILE A 109 23.55 13.31 2.39
CA ILE A 109 23.64 14.76 2.33
C ILE A 109 25.07 15.12 1.96
N GLY A 110 25.21 15.87 0.86
CA GLY A 110 26.51 16.38 0.42
C GLY A 110 26.55 17.90 0.44
N TYR A 111 27.74 18.43 0.65
CA TYR A 111 28.00 19.86 0.61
C TYR A 111 28.21 20.31 -0.86
N VAL A 112 27.63 21.43 -1.23
CA VAL A 112 27.82 22.05 -2.56
C VAL A 112 28.79 23.24 -2.45
N ASP A 113 28.37 24.28 -1.77
CA ASP A 113 29.11 25.52 -1.57
C ASP A 113 28.52 26.34 -0.42
N HIS A 114 29.13 27.48 -0.14
CA HIS A 114 28.60 28.47 0.80
C HIS A 114 28.96 29.90 0.38
N ASP A 115 28.20 30.85 0.86
CA ASP A 115 28.51 32.26 0.88
C ASP A 115 28.53 32.78 2.33
N ALA A 116 28.52 34.12 2.52
CA ALA A 116 28.60 34.70 3.86
C ALA A 116 27.40 34.39 4.77
N ASP A 117 26.24 34.13 4.17
CA ASP A 117 24.95 34.02 4.86
C ASP A 117 24.29 32.65 4.72
N THR A 118 24.68 31.85 3.72
CA THR A 118 24.02 30.59 3.38
C THR A 118 25.00 29.45 3.11
N VAL A 119 24.56 28.24 3.42
CA VAL A 119 25.25 26.99 3.05
C VAL A 119 24.31 26.15 2.21
N ARG A 120 24.79 25.68 1.06
CA ARG A 120 24.02 24.81 0.18
C ARG A 120 24.46 23.37 0.28
N PHE A 121 23.45 22.51 0.46
CA PHE A 121 23.63 21.06 0.45
C PHE A 121 22.84 20.44 -0.69
N TYR A 122 23.23 19.26 -1.12
CA TYR A 122 22.41 18.40 -1.96
C TYR A 122 21.98 17.16 -1.17
N LEU A 123 20.82 16.65 -1.54
CA LEU A 123 20.30 15.38 -1.06
C LEU A 123 20.30 14.39 -2.21
N GLU A 124 20.77 13.18 -1.95
CA GLU A 124 20.88 12.14 -2.97
C GLU A 124 20.40 10.80 -2.41
N GLU A 125 19.61 10.12 -3.21
CA GLU A 125 19.15 8.75 -2.98
C GLU A 125 18.96 8.09 -4.33
N SER A 126 19.33 6.82 -4.45
CA SER A 126 19.03 6.04 -5.64
C SER A 126 18.37 4.72 -5.27
N LEU A 127 17.20 4.48 -5.85
CA LEU A 127 16.44 3.26 -5.66
C LEU A 127 15.80 2.81 -6.97
N THR A 128 15.47 1.54 -7.04
CA THR A 128 14.62 0.98 -8.08
C THR A 128 13.66 -0.04 -7.49
N PHE A 129 12.49 -0.14 -8.11
CA PHE A 129 11.46 -1.08 -7.73
C PHE A 129 11.14 -2.02 -8.90
N ARG A 130 10.93 -3.28 -8.60
CA ARG A 130 10.54 -4.30 -9.57
C ARG A 130 9.35 -5.08 -9.03
N SER A 131 8.33 -5.21 -9.85
CA SER A 131 7.23 -6.14 -9.63
C SER A 131 7.54 -7.44 -10.37
N LEU A 132 7.83 -8.48 -9.61
CA LEU A 132 8.20 -9.80 -10.15
C LEU A 132 6.95 -10.68 -10.36
N SER A 133 5.96 -10.52 -9.49
CA SER A 133 4.65 -11.16 -9.58
C SER A 133 3.57 -10.11 -9.41
N PRO A 134 3.24 -9.36 -10.48
CA PRO A 134 2.29 -8.25 -10.40
C PRO A 134 0.89 -8.66 -9.95
N GLU A 135 0.52 -9.93 -10.14
CA GLU A 135 -0.73 -10.51 -9.66
C GLU A 135 -0.83 -10.66 -8.13
N ALA A 136 0.26 -10.42 -7.41
CA ALA A 136 0.30 -10.52 -5.93
C ALA A 136 -0.23 -9.27 -5.21
N GLY A 137 -0.76 -8.30 -5.92
CA GLY A 137 -1.35 -7.08 -5.38
C GLY A 137 -2.70 -6.75 -6.01
N VAL A 138 -3.59 -6.16 -5.22
CA VAL A 138 -4.91 -5.66 -5.68
C VAL A 138 -5.09 -4.24 -5.17
N ALA A 139 -5.38 -3.31 -6.09
CA ALA A 139 -5.68 -1.92 -5.76
C ALA A 139 -7.14 -1.76 -5.34
N LEU A 140 -7.38 -0.98 -4.31
CA LEU A 140 -8.69 -0.52 -3.87
C LEU A 140 -8.75 0.98 -4.12
N VAL A 141 -9.73 1.44 -4.89
CA VAL A 141 -9.81 2.84 -5.33
C VAL A 141 -11.17 3.44 -5.00
N TYR A 142 -11.21 4.74 -4.78
CA TYR A 142 -12.47 5.47 -4.67
C TYR A 142 -13.11 5.62 -6.05
N ALA A 143 -14.43 5.64 -6.09
CA ALA A 143 -15.17 6.08 -7.28
C ALA A 143 -14.89 7.58 -7.51
N ASP A 144 -14.68 7.96 -8.77
CA ASP A 144 -14.54 9.35 -9.20
C ASP A 144 -15.88 10.11 -9.07
#